data_ba72a20553753162909b2abdb3b840c2
#
_entry.id   ba72a20553753162909b2abdb3b840c2
#
_cell.length_a   1.000
_cell.length_b   1.000
_cell.length_c   1.000
_cell.angle_alpha   90.00
_cell.angle_beta   90.00
_cell.angle_gamma   90.00
#
_symmetry.space_group_name_H-M   'P 1'
#
loop_
_entity.id
_entity.type
_entity.pdbx_description
1 polymer ?
#
loop_
_entity_poly.entity_id
_entity_poly.type
_entity_poly.pdbx_seq_one_letter_code
_entity_poly.pdbx_strand_id
1 'polypeptide(L)'
;MKKQNMKTWICKATLAATLTCLALGGATVAQAAGCSNATLSGKYGQTISGELVPAAGTVLPQNGVAMTTFDGKGKFTQVDFVVINGTPTSTNFASERGTYLVNSNCTGKARINYPNGSWIDLELVVVNQGREFRTVVSQLTMGGNPVPVNIGSNGIRVDSDGATEHRK
;
A
#
# COMPACT_ATOMS: atom_id res chain seq x y z
N MET A 1 46.75 44.00 -82.14
CA MET A 1 45.44 43.89 -81.53
C MET A 1 45.31 42.47 -81.00
N LYS A 2 45.48 42.20 -79.66
CA LYS A 2 45.33 40.92 -79.05
C LYS A 2 44.26 41.08 -77.96
N LYS A 3 43.11 40.39 -78.10
CA LYS A 3 42.05 40.32 -77.11
C LYS A 3 42.47 39.37 -75.97
N GLN A 4 42.52 39.89 -74.79
CA GLN A 4 42.64 39.04 -73.55
C GLN A 4 41.31 38.60 -73.08
N ASN A 5 41.15 37.28 -73.01
CA ASN A 5 39.97 36.64 -72.38
C ASN A 5 40.18 36.61 -70.87
N MET A 6 39.32 37.30 -70.16
CA MET A 6 39.23 37.29 -68.67
C MET A 6 38.39 36.14 -68.26
N LYS A 7 39.04 35.10 -67.70
CA LYS A 7 38.33 33.98 -67.07
C LYS A 7 37.86 34.36 -65.66
N THR A 8 36.56 34.51 -65.50
CA THR A 8 35.93 34.72 -64.21
C THR A 8 36.00 33.45 -63.44
N TRP A 9 36.67 33.43 -62.27
CA TRP A 9 36.67 32.39 -61.32
C TRP A 9 35.47 32.59 -60.38
N ILE A 10 34.47 31.68 -60.45
CA ILE A 10 33.36 31.67 -59.57
C ILE A 10 33.74 30.79 -58.34
N CYS A 11 34.03 31.43 -57.22
CA CYS A 11 34.14 30.73 -55.92
C CYS A 11 32.78 30.22 -55.50
N LYS A 12 32.60 28.91 -55.55
CA LYS A 12 31.47 28.27 -54.94
C LYS A 12 31.72 28.19 -53.43
N ALA A 13 31.09 29.06 -52.63
CA ALA A 13 31.06 28.99 -51.23
C ALA A 13 29.99 27.93 -50.84
N THR A 14 30.43 26.75 -50.38
CA THR A 14 29.58 25.73 -49.76
C THR A 14 29.27 26.15 -48.33
N LEU A 15 28.05 26.63 -48.09
CA LEU A 15 27.50 26.83 -46.76
C LEU A 15 27.20 25.46 -46.14
N ALA A 16 28.05 25.00 -45.22
CA ALA A 16 27.76 23.88 -44.36
C ALA A 16 26.82 24.37 -43.23
N ALA A 17 25.51 24.10 -43.38
CA ALA A 17 24.54 24.32 -42.33
C ALA A 17 24.67 23.18 -41.32
N THR A 18 25.35 23.41 -40.20
CA THR A 18 25.36 22.52 -39.03
C THR A 18 24.03 22.64 -38.32
N LEU A 19 23.18 21.65 -38.54
CA LEU A 19 21.91 21.47 -37.81
C LEU A 19 22.25 20.96 -36.41
N THR A 20 22.34 21.86 -35.43
CA THR A 20 22.48 21.51 -34.03
C THR A 20 21.10 21.05 -33.52
N CYS A 21 20.84 19.74 -33.49
CA CYS A 21 19.68 19.17 -32.78
C CYS A 21 19.89 19.40 -31.30
N LEU A 22 19.25 20.44 -30.73
CA LEU A 22 19.00 20.52 -29.28
C LEU A 22 18.05 19.39 -28.93
N ALA A 23 18.60 18.27 -28.45
CA ALA A 23 17.83 17.27 -27.71
C ALA A 23 17.40 17.91 -26.36
N LEU A 24 16.22 18.54 -26.36
CA LEU A 24 15.50 18.86 -25.11
C LEU A 24 15.14 17.53 -24.47
N GLY A 25 16.06 17.01 -23.67
CA GLY A 25 15.78 15.91 -22.76
C GLY A 25 14.71 16.38 -21.78
N GLY A 26 13.43 16.16 -22.13
CA GLY A 26 12.32 16.31 -21.20
C GLY A 26 12.58 15.37 -20.03
N ALA A 27 13.04 15.92 -18.90
CA ALA A 27 13.00 15.20 -17.64
C ALA A 27 11.53 14.89 -17.38
N THR A 28 11.10 13.67 -17.73
CA THR A 28 9.83 13.13 -17.26
C THR A 28 9.95 13.07 -15.75
N VAL A 29 9.38 14.04 -15.04
CA VAL A 29 9.12 13.91 -13.61
C VAL A 29 8.26 12.65 -13.48
N ALA A 30 8.87 11.56 -13.04
CA ALA A 30 8.15 10.38 -12.66
C ALA A 30 7.21 10.81 -11.54
N GLN A 31 5.98 11.12 -11.89
CA GLN A 31 4.92 11.39 -10.93
C GLN A 31 4.77 10.10 -10.14
N ALA A 32 5.10 10.14 -8.86
CA ALA A 32 4.91 8.97 -7.99
C ALA A 32 3.45 8.53 -8.17
N ALA A 33 3.24 7.36 -8.74
CA ALA A 33 1.90 6.83 -8.94
C ALA A 33 1.22 6.83 -7.57
N GLY A 34 0.09 7.52 -7.46
CA GLY A 34 -0.70 7.57 -6.23
C GLY A 34 -1.10 6.15 -5.81
N CYS A 35 -1.36 5.97 -4.54
CA CYS A 35 -1.84 4.69 -4.04
C CYS A 35 -3.21 4.33 -4.62
N SER A 36 -3.54 3.06 -4.58
CA SER A 36 -4.83 2.49 -4.94
C SER A 36 -5.01 1.15 -4.23
N ASN A 37 -6.16 0.51 -4.40
CA ASN A 37 -6.36 -0.85 -3.86
C ASN A 37 -5.27 -1.83 -4.33
N ALA A 38 -4.77 -1.68 -5.56
CA ALA A 38 -3.70 -2.52 -6.09
C ALA A 38 -2.36 -2.37 -5.35
N THR A 39 -2.17 -1.27 -4.61
CA THR A 39 -0.99 -1.05 -3.77
C THR A 39 -0.94 -2.05 -2.60
N LEU A 40 -2.11 -2.46 -2.07
CA LEU A 40 -2.24 -3.56 -1.12
C LEU A 40 -2.68 -4.83 -1.86
N SER A 41 -1.72 -5.71 -2.13
CA SER A 41 -1.95 -6.99 -2.80
C SER A 41 -1.02 -8.05 -2.24
N GLY A 42 -1.52 -9.28 -2.01
CA GLY A 42 -0.75 -10.39 -1.45
C GLY A 42 -0.94 -10.57 0.05
N LYS A 43 -0.02 -11.30 0.70
CA LYS A 43 -0.11 -11.68 2.11
C LYS A 43 0.66 -10.72 3.01
N TYR A 44 0.10 -10.44 4.18
CA TYR A 44 0.69 -9.59 5.22
C TYR A 44 0.54 -10.24 6.58
N GLY A 45 1.66 -10.41 7.28
CA GLY A 45 1.67 -10.75 8.70
C GLY A 45 1.42 -9.49 9.53
N GLN A 46 0.54 -9.58 10.51
CA GLN A 46 0.15 -8.45 11.36
C GLN A 46 0.39 -8.75 12.83
N THR A 47 0.72 -7.69 13.57
CA THR A 47 0.55 -7.61 15.02
C THR A 47 -0.61 -6.68 15.33
N ILE A 48 -1.45 -7.09 16.28
CA ILE A 48 -2.62 -6.35 16.76
C ILE A 48 -2.39 -6.06 18.23
N SER A 49 -2.61 -4.83 18.68
CA SER A 49 -2.47 -4.47 20.09
C SER A 49 -3.40 -3.32 20.46
N GLY A 50 -3.79 -3.28 21.72
CA GLY A 50 -4.63 -2.21 22.23
C GLY A 50 -5.53 -2.65 23.37
N GLU A 51 -6.69 -2.03 23.47
CA GLU A 51 -7.59 -2.17 24.59
C GLU A 51 -9.06 -2.12 24.15
N LEU A 52 -9.91 -2.92 24.80
CA LEU A 52 -11.35 -2.74 24.77
C LEU A 52 -11.79 -2.02 26.04
N VAL A 53 -12.78 -1.15 25.92
CA VAL A 53 -13.38 -0.40 27.05
C VAL A 53 -14.89 -0.67 27.09
N PRO A 54 -15.32 -1.90 27.43
CA PRO A 54 -16.73 -2.30 27.32
C PRO A 54 -17.65 -1.58 28.29
N ALA A 55 -17.11 -1.01 29.37
CA ALA A 55 -17.87 -0.21 30.35
C ALA A 55 -16.92 0.86 30.94
N ALA A 56 -17.52 1.91 31.51
CA ALA A 56 -16.75 2.95 32.20
C ALA A 56 -15.87 2.36 33.32
N GLY A 57 -14.58 2.68 33.27
CA GLY A 57 -13.58 2.19 34.23
C GLY A 57 -13.09 0.76 33.98
N THR A 58 -13.58 0.07 32.96
CA THR A 58 -13.13 -1.29 32.59
C THR A 58 -12.24 -1.20 31.34
N VAL A 59 -10.98 -1.58 31.48
CA VAL A 59 -10.03 -1.66 30.37
C VAL A 59 -9.54 -3.10 30.25
N LEU A 60 -9.73 -3.69 29.07
CA LEU A 60 -9.33 -5.05 28.77
C LEU A 60 -8.21 -5.01 27.71
N PRO A 61 -6.95 -5.26 28.09
CA PRO A 61 -5.85 -5.30 27.15
C PRO A 61 -6.04 -6.40 26.11
N GLN A 62 -5.73 -6.08 24.85
CA GLN A 62 -5.82 -7.01 23.73
C GLN A 62 -4.48 -7.09 23.00
N ASN A 63 -4.09 -8.32 22.65
CA ASN A 63 -2.98 -8.61 21.76
C ASN A 63 -3.41 -9.70 20.77
N GLY A 64 -2.83 -9.64 19.57
CA GLY A 64 -3.12 -10.65 18.57
C GLY A 64 -2.12 -10.64 17.42
N VAL A 65 -2.24 -11.67 16.62
CA VAL A 65 -1.52 -11.80 15.34
C VAL A 65 -2.52 -12.19 14.27
N ALA A 66 -2.26 -11.74 13.04
CA ALA A 66 -3.10 -12.09 11.91
C ALA A 66 -2.27 -12.30 10.63
N MET A 67 -2.83 -13.07 9.71
CA MET A 67 -2.38 -13.16 8.33
C MET A 67 -3.51 -12.68 7.43
N THR A 68 -3.33 -11.52 6.81
CA THR A 68 -4.30 -10.94 5.88
C THR A 68 -3.83 -11.09 4.45
N THR A 69 -4.74 -11.51 3.56
CA THR A 69 -4.49 -11.62 2.12
C THR A 69 -5.39 -10.64 1.38
N PHE A 70 -4.79 -9.60 0.81
CA PHE A 70 -5.47 -8.60 -0.01
C PHE A 70 -5.49 -9.03 -1.48
N ASP A 71 -6.63 -8.86 -2.17
CA ASP A 71 -6.80 -9.23 -3.58
C ASP A 71 -6.35 -8.14 -4.58
N GLY A 72 -5.94 -6.96 -4.08
CA GLY A 72 -5.62 -5.79 -4.90
C GLY A 72 -6.83 -5.09 -5.51
N LYS A 73 -8.06 -5.56 -5.25
CA LYS A 73 -9.32 -5.08 -5.86
C LYS A 73 -10.34 -4.57 -4.85
N GLY A 74 -10.02 -4.60 -3.56
CA GLY A 74 -10.88 -4.08 -2.49
C GLY A 74 -11.49 -5.14 -1.60
N LYS A 75 -11.05 -6.41 -1.70
CA LYS A 75 -11.46 -7.48 -0.78
C LYS A 75 -10.25 -8.13 -0.14
N PHE A 76 -10.43 -8.65 1.06
CA PHE A 76 -9.41 -9.44 1.74
C PHE A 76 -10.02 -10.60 2.52
N THR A 77 -9.18 -11.58 2.82
CA THR A 77 -9.42 -12.61 3.82
C THR A 77 -8.37 -12.50 4.91
N GLN A 78 -8.72 -12.86 6.12
CA GLN A 78 -7.82 -12.84 7.28
C GLN A 78 -7.99 -14.10 8.08
N VAL A 79 -6.91 -14.58 8.67
CA VAL A 79 -6.95 -15.50 9.81
C VAL A 79 -6.24 -14.82 10.97
N ASP A 80 -6.84 -14.83 12.14
CA ASP A 80 -6.25 -14.19 13.31
C ASP A 80 -6.36 -15.05 14.58
N PHE A 81 -5.52 -14.73 15.56
CA PHE A 81 -5.59 -15.25 16.90
C PHE A 81 -5.44 -14.09 17.88
N VAL A 82 -6.47 -13.88 18.69
CA VAL A 82 -6.58 -12.74 19.60
C VAL A 82 -6.72 -13.20 21.03
N VAL A 83 -6.03 -12.52 21.93
CA VAL A 83 -6.11 -12.72 23.39
C VAL A 83 -6.60 -11.42 24.02
N ILE A 84 -7.66 -11.48 24.80
CA ILE A 84 -8.23 -10.35 25.54
C ILE A 84 -8.10 -10.63 27.04
N ASN A 85 -7.47 -9.72 27.76
CA ASN A 85 -7.25 -9.83 29.20
C ASN A 85 -6.68 -11.20 29.62
N GLY A 86 -5.70 -11.69 28.85
CA GLY A 86 -5.06 -12.99 29.10
C GLY A 86 -5.85 -14.22 28.63
N THR A 87 -7.06 -14.05 28.11
CA THR A 87 -7.93 -15.16 27.68
C THR A 87 -8.01 -15.18 26.13
N PRO A 88 -7.65 -16.29 25.45
CA PRO A 88 -7.87 -16.44 24.02
C PRO A 88 -9.35 -16.34 23.66
N THR A 89 -9.66 -15.64 22.55
CA THR A 89 -11.04 -15.51 22.05
C THR A 89 -11.52 -16.76 21.29
N SER A 90 -10.59 -17.62 20.90
CA SER A 90 -10.85 -18.87 20.20
C SER A 90 -9.75 -19.90 20.52
N THR A 91 -10.00 -21.17 20.24
CA THR A 91 -9.01 -22.26 20.39
C THR A 91 -8.08 -22.38 19.19
N ASN A 92 -8.47 -21.82 18.03
CA ASN A 92 -7.74 -21.86 16.76
C ASN A 92 -7.77 -20.48 16.11
N PHE A 93 -6.99 -20.30 15.05
CA PHE A 93 -7.10 -19.13 14.19
C PHE A 93 -8.53 -19.01 13.66
N ALA A 94 -9.16 -17.87 13.91
CA ALA A 94 -10.46 -17.52 13.37
C ALA A 94 -10.29 -17.01 11.92
N SER A 95 -11.31 -17.24 11.08
CA SER A 95 -11.28 -16.81 9.67
C SER A 95 -12.31 -15.70 9.44
N GLU A 96 -11.86 -14.59 8.93
CA GLU A 96 -12.68 -13.42 8.62
C GLU A 96 -12.55 -13.01 7.16
N ARG A 97 -13.48 -12.14 6.74
CA ARG A 97 -13.52 -11.52 5.43
C ARG A 97 -13.81 -10.05 5.55
N GLY A 98 -13.26 -9.29 4.63
CA GLY A 98 -13.48 -7.86 4.65
C GLY A 98 -13.37 -7.21 3.29
N THR A 99 -13.63 -5.91 3.32
CA THR A 99 -13.46 -5.00 2.18
C THR A 99 -12.53 -3.86 2.58
N TYR A 100 -11.86 -3.27 1.59
CA TYR A 100 -11.00 -2.12 1.82
C TYR A 100 -11.02 -1.16 0.63
N LEU A 101 -10.67 0.07 0.88
CA LEU A 101 -10.47 1.12 -0.12
C LEU A 101 -9.19 1.88 0.23
N VAL A 102 -8.31 2.05 -0.76
CA VAL A 102 -7.11 2.88 -0.66
C VAL A 102 -7.26 4.08 -1.58
N ASN A 103 -7.13 5.28 -1.01
CA ASN A 103 -7.15 6.55 -1.71
C ASN A 103 -5.79 6.85 -2.37
N SER A 104 -5.75 7.78 -3.31
CA SER A 104 -4.53 8.19 -4.01
C SER A 104 -3.45 8.78 -3.09
N ASN A 105 -3.81 9.31 -1.93
CA ASN A 105 -2.90 9.82 -0.90
C ASN A 105 -2.40 8.75 0.08
N CYS A 106 -2.62 7.47 -0.21
CA CYS A 106 -2.24 6.30 0.60
C CYS A 106 -2.96 6.18 1.96
N THR A 107 -3.99 6.95 2.21
CA THR A 107 -4.94 6.68 3.30
C THR A 107 -6.05 5.78 2.82
N GLY A 108 -6.82 5.18 3.73
CA GLY A 108 -7.94 4.34 3.32
C GLY A 108 -8.76 3.85 4.49
N LYS A 109 -9.69 2.97 4.16
CA LYS A 109 -10.60 2.33 5.12
C LYS A 109 -10.67 0.84 4.86
N ALA A 110 -10.94 0.08 5.91
CA ALA A 110 -11.25 -1.33 5.79
C ALA A 110 -12.40 -1.69 6.73
N ARG A 111 -13.14 -2.76 6.39
CA ARG A 111 -14.16 -3.35 7.24
C ARG A 111 -13.96 -4.85 7.31
N ILE A 112 -13.90 -5.38 8.53
CA ILE A 112 -13.98 -6.81 8.82
C ILE A 112 -15.42 -7.14 9.18
N ASN A 113 -15.98 -8.20 8.60
CA ASN A 113 -17.32 -8.68 8.93
C ASN A 113 -17.22 -10.05 9.58
N TYR A 114 -17.88 -10.22 10.70
CA TYR A 114 -17.95 -11.48 11.44
C TYR A 114 -19.26 -12.22 11.13
N PRO A 115 -19.27 -13.57 11.16
CA PRO A 115 -20.46 -14.36 10.89
C PRO A 115 -21.64 -14.08 11.82
N ASN A 116 -21.38 -13.59 13.04
CA ASN A 116 -22.40 -13.25 14.04
C ASN A 116 -23.02 -11.86 13.85
N GLY A 117 -22.75 -11.18 12.73
CA GLY A 117 -23.27 -9.84 12.44
C GLY A 117 -22.51 -8.70 13.12
N SER A 118 -21.44 -8.99 13.85
CA SER A 118 -20.51 -7.98 14.34
C SER A 118 -19.60 -7.48 13.20
N TRP A 119 -19.02 -6.29 13.35
CA TRP A 119 -18.03 -5.77 12.39
C TRP A 119 -17.02 -4.84 13.06
N ILE A 120 -15.89 -4.66 12.39
CA ILE A 120 -14.86 -3.68 12.75
C ILE A 120 -14.61 -2.77 11.55
N ASP A 121 -14.72 -1.47 11.77
CA ASP A 121 -14.25 -0.46 10.81
C ASP A 121 -12.85 0.01 11.22
N LEU A 122 -12.00 0.16 10.22
CA LEU A 122 -10.60 0.53 10.35
C LEU A 122 -10.28 1.73 9.47
N GLU A 123 -9.57 2.69 10.02
CA GLU A 123 -8.80 3.65 9.20
C GLU A 123 -7.43 3.03 8.93
N LEU A 124 -6.91 3.20 7.72
CA LEU A 124 -5.63 2.62 7.32
C LEU A 124 -4.72 3.62 6.62
N VAL A 125 -3.42 3.39 6.73
CA VAL A 125 -2.38 4.07 5.95
C VAL A 125 -1.50 3.02 5.31
N VAL A 126 -1.26 3.17 4.01
CA VAL A 126 -0.30 2.35 3.27
C VAL A 126 1.04 3.07 3.29
N VAL A 127 2.10 2.39 3.68
CA VAL A 127 3.45 2.93 3.76
C VAL A 127 4.43 2.03 2.99
N ASN A 128 5.64 2.53 2.79
CA ASN A 128 6.72 1.79 2.15
C ASN A 128 6.28 1.12 0.82
N GLN A 129 5.57 1.89 -0.04
CA GLN A 129 5.10 1.44 -1.38
C GLN A 129 4.24 0.16 -1.33
N GLY A 130 3.41 0.01 -0.30
CA GLY A 130 2.56 -1.16 -0.12
C GLY A 130 3.24 -2.37 0.51
N ARG A 131 4.48 -2.25 0.98
CA ARG A 131 5.14 -3.31 1.75
C ARG A 131 4.65 -3.38 3.19
N GLU A 132 4.08 -2.30 3.67
CA GLU A 132 3.55 -2.18 5.03
C GLU A 132 2.22 -1.43 5.00
N PHE A 133 1.39 -1.68 5.99
CA PHE A 133 0.24 -0.85 6.32
C PHE A 133 0.07 -0.75 7.84
N ARG A 134 -0.64 0.28 8.26
CA ARG A 134 -1.00 0.50 9.66
C ARG A 134 -2.48 0.79 9.75
N THR A 135 -3.11 0.32 10.82
CA THR A 135 -4.52 0.59 11.06
C THR A 135 -4.79 1.03 12.48
N VAL A 136 -5.90 1.69 12.64
CA VAL A 136 -6.56 1.92 13.93
C VAL A 136 -8.04 1.60 13.77
N VAL A 137 -8.62 0.96 14.78
CA VAL A 137 -10.07 0.69 14.81
C VAL A 137 -10.79 2.01 15.03
N SER A 138 -11.63 2.40 14.07
CA SER A 138 -12.50 3.58 14.18
C SER A 138 -13.86 3.22 14.77
N GLN A 139 -14.32 1.97 14.61
CA GLN A 139 -15.54 1.46 15.23
C GLN A 139 -15.49 -0.05 15.38
N LEU A 140 -15.86 -0.55 16.55
CA LEU A 140 -16.20 -1.95 16.81
C LEU A 140 -17.66 -2.04 17.15
N THR A 141 -18.40 -2.97 16.52
CA THR A 141 -19.79 -3.26 16.82
C THR A 141 -19.94 -4.73 17.15
N MET A 142 -20.49 -5.04 18.31
CA MET A 142 -20.73 -6.40 18.78
C MET A 142 -22.21 -6.57 19.13
N GLY A 143 -22.87 -7.53 18.47
CA GLY A 143 -24.32 -7.76 18.66
C GLY A 143 -25.18 -6.53 18.35
N GLY A 144 -24.77 -5.68 17.41
CA GLY A 144 -25.46 -4.43 17.05
C GLY A 144 -25.12 -3.22 17.92
N ASN A 145 -24.33 -3.37 18.99
CA ASN A 145 -23.96 -2.29 19.90
C ASN A 145 -22.50 -1.84 19.68
N PRO A 146 -22.23 -0.53 19.66
CA PRO A 146 -20.86 -0.03 19.58
C PRO A 146 -20.10 -0.34 20.87
N VAL A 147 -18.87 -0.80 20.74
CA VAL A 147 -17.94 -1.05 21.85
C VAL A 147 -16.75 -0.11 21.71
N PRO A 148 -16.49 0.76 22.68
CA PRO A 148 -15.32 1.62 22.67
C PRO A 148 -14.03 0.81 22.70
N VAL A 149 -13.08 1.18 21.85
CA VAL A 149 -11.79 0.49 21.72
C VAL A 149 -10.67 1.46 21.41
N ASN A 150 -9.45 1.05 21.78
CA ASN A 150 -8.22 1.71 21.42
C ASN A 150 -7.26 0.64 20.87
N ILE A 151 -7.50 0.21 19.63
CA ILE A 151 -6.79 -0.93 19.00
C ILE A 151 -6.18 -0.48 17.69
N GLY A 152 -4.93 -0.85 17.49
CA GLY A 152 -4.23 -0.67 16.22
C GLY A 152 -3.55 -1.93 15.74
N SER A 153 -3.13 -1.94 14.48
CA SER A 153 -2.30 -3.01 13.93
C SER A 153 -1.24 -2.50 12.97
N ASN A 154 -0.15 -3.26 12.87
CA ASN A 154 0.90 -3.06 11.88
C ASN A 154 1.03 -4.34 11.05
N GLY A 155 0.92 -4.22 9.74
CA GLY A 155 1.06 -5.31 8.79
C GLY A 155 2.28 -5.15 7.91
N ILE A 156 3.04 -6.23 7.75
CA ILE A 156 4.24 -6.30 6.89
C ILE A 156 3.99 -7.38 5.84
N ARG A 157 4.30 -7.05 4.59
CA ARG A 157 4.16 -7.98 3.47
C ARG A 157 5.06 -9.20 3.66
N VAL A 158 4.48 -10.37 3.50
CA VAL A 158 5.21 -11.64 3.48
C VAL A 158 5.63 -11.89 2.03
N ASP A 159 6.91 -11.67 1.75
CA ASP A 159 7.46 -11.97 0.43
C ASP A 159 7.52 -13.49 0.25
N SER A 160 6.96 -14.00 -0.83
CA SER A 160 7.00 -15.43 -1.18
C SER A 160 8.40 -15.90 -1.60
N ASP A 161 9.35 -14.98 -1.74
CA ASP A 161 10.66 -15.24 -2.37
C ASP A 161 11.79 -15.50 -1.37
N GLY A 162 11.47 -15.74 -0.08
CA GLY A 162 12.45 -15.99 0.98
C GLY A 162 13.06 -17.40 1.02
N ALA A 163 12.91 -18.22 -0.02
CA ALA A 163 13.34 -19.62 0.01
C ALA A 163 14.41 -19.97 -1.04
N THR A 164 15.34 -19.05 -1.37
CA THR A 164 16.58 -19.47 -2.05
C THR A 164 17.63 -18.37 -2.05
N GLU A 165 18.46 -18.29 -1.05
CA GLU A 165 19.90 -18.02 -1.21
C GLU A 165 20.69 -18.34 0.07
N HIS A 166 20.75 -19.62 0.42
CA HIS A 166 21.93 -20.08 1.13
C HIS A 166 23.06 -20.17 0.11
N ARG A 167 23.80 -19.07 -0.07
CA ARG A 167 25.12 -19.15 -0.72
C ARG A 167 26.05 -19.95 0.16
N LYS A 168 26.56 -21.03 -0.46
CA LYS A 168 27.71 -21.78 0.02
C LYS A 168 28.96 -20.88 0.02
#